data_51486c3aececbd10aefd08ac6ca5e1ea
#
_entry.id   51486c3aececbd10aefd08ac6ca5e1ea
#
_cell.length_a   1.000
_cell.length_b   1.000
_cell.length_c   1.000
_cell.angle_alpha   90.00
_cell.angle_beta   90.00
_cell.angle_gamma   90.00
#
_symmetry.space_group_name_H-M   'P 1'
#
loop_
_entity.id
_entity.type
_entity.pdbx_description
1 polymer ?
#
loop_
_entity_poly.entity_id
_entity_poly.type
_entity_poly.pdbx_seq_one_letter_code
_entity_poly.pdbx_strand_id
1 'polypeptide(L)'
;GRTHLMDAMPIDFSQELSGWKAQLEANKKTIIQATNRMNELPQGGTAIGTGINAHKDFSKHFCSELNKLSKFKTKPAKNFYQGLSSVDNAVELSSALKNLSVILMKISNDLRWMNSGPLTGLGEIELQALQPGSSIMPGKVNPVIPEAVAMACADVIGNDVTVTLAGQSGNFQLNVMLPVVAYNLLKSINLLGNAMPLLANKAIKTFKVNSKNINESLSKNPILVTALNRVIGYSKAAAIAKKAYKENKSIIDVAHEETGMSKSELKKLLDPSKLTKGGISE
;
A
#
# COMPACT_ATOMS: atom_id res chain seq x y z
N GLY A 1 -15.91 -8.58 -1.89
CA GLY A 1 -15.08 -7.60 -2.60
C GLY A 1 -15.88 -6.41 -3.08
N ARG A 2 -15.15 -5.33 -3.43
CA ARG A 2 -15.76 -4.07 -3.94
C ARG A 2 -14.94 -3.53 -5.10
N THR A 3 -15.64 -3.00 -6.10
CA THR A 3 -15.08 -2.15 -7.15
C THR A 3 -15.88 -0.87 -7.19
N HIS A 4 -15.25 0.30 -7.34
CA HIS A 4 -15.90 1.62 -7.23
C HIS A 4 -16.69 1.82 -5.92
N LEU A 5 -16.29 1.15 -4.83
CA LEU A 5 -17.01 1.03 -3.56
C LEU A 5 -18.39 0.36 -3.66
N MET A 6 -18.73 -0.23 -4.81
CA MET A 6 -19.94 -1.01 -5.03
C MET A 6 -19.66 -2.50 -4.84
N ASP A 7 -20.70 -3.26 -4.45
CA ASP A 7 -20.58 -4.70 -4.24
C ASP A 7 -20.09 -5.42 -5.48
N ALA A 8 -19.17 -6.36 -5.27
CA ALA A 8 -18.59 -7.20 -6.30
C ALA A 8 -18.53 -8.66 -5.84
N MET A 9 -17.74 -9.47 -6.54
CA MET A 9 -17.61 -10.90 -6.25
C MET A 9 -16.96 -11.15 -4.88
N PRO A 10 -17.24 -12.30 -4.25
CA PRO A 10 -16.59 -12.71 -3.02
C PRO A 10 -15.07 -12.84 -3.20
N ILE A 11 -14.33 -12.44 -2.17
CA ILE A 11 -12.90 -12.71 -2.03
C ILE A 11 -12.61 -13.15 -0.59
N ASP A 12 -11.48 -13.84 -0.37
CA ASP A 12 -10.99 -14.12 0.97
C ASP A 12 -10.11 -12.99 1.49
N PHE A 13 -10.10 -12.74 2.79
CA PHE A 13 -9.16 -11.79 3.41
C PHE A 13 -7.70 -12.08 3.07
N SER A 14 -7.35 -13.37 2.97
CA SER A 14 -6.00 -13.78 2.56
C SER A 14 -5.63 -13.28 1.16
N GLN A 15 -6.59 -13.22 0.24
CA GLN A 15 -6.39 -12.69 -1.11
C GLN A 15 -6.16 -11.17 -1.11
N GLU A 16 -6.96 -10.42 -0.34
CA GLU A 16 -6.74 -8.98 -0.15
C GLU A 16 -5.35 -8.70 0.45
N LEU A 17 -5.01 -9.37 1.56
CA LEU A 17 -3.70 -9.22 2.20
C LEU A 17 -2.54 -9.64 1.29
N SER A 18 -2.75 -10.64 0.43
CA SER A 18 -1.74 -11.08 -0.56
C SER A 18 -1.44 -9.99 -1.59
N GLY A 19 -2.46 -9.22 -1.99
CA GLY A 19 -2.30 -8.06 -2.86
C GLY A 19 -1.42 -6.98 -2.23
N TRP A 20 -1.68 -6.63 -0.97
CA TRP A 20 -0.86 -5.68 -0.22
C TRP A 20 0.58 -6.17 -0.06
N LYS A 21 0.75 -7.45 0.28
CA LYS A 21 2.08 -8.09 0.37
C LYS A 21 2.85 -7.97 -0.93
N ALA A 22 2.23 -8.30 -2.06
CA ALA A 22 2.86 -8.23 -3.37
C ALA A 22 3.32 -6.80 -3.73
N GLN A 23 2.50 -5.77 -3.44
CA GLN A 23 2.87 -4.37 -3.63
C GLN A 23 4.10 -3.98 -2.80
N LEU A 24 4.13 -4.36 -1.52
CA LEU A 24 5.25 -4.08 -0.62
C LEU A 24 6.54 -4.80 -1.04
N GLU A 25 6.45 -6.06 -1.46
CA GLU A 25 7.60 -6.84 -1.95
C GLU A 25 8.18 -6.26 -3.24
N ALA A 26 7.35 -5.81 -4.16
CA ALA A 26 7.80 -5.14 -5.38
C ALA A 26 8.51 -3.82 -5.06
N ASN A 27 7.92 -2.99 -4.22
CA ASN A 27 8.52 -1.71 -3.84
C ASN A 27 9.80 -1.88 -3.02
N LYS A 28 9.89 -2.89 -2.14
CA LYS A 28 11.12 -3.24 -1.42
C LYS A 28 12.30 -3.45 -2.37
N LYS A 29 12.09 -4.14 -3.50
CA LYS A 29 13.13 -4.34 -4.52
C LYS A 29 13.60 -3.00 -5.10
N THR A 30 12.67 -2.10 -5.40
CA THR A 30 12.97 -0.76 -5.93
C THR A 30 13.80 0.06 -4.92
N ILE A 31 13.41 0.06 -3.64
CA ILE A 31 14.15 0.77 -2.58
C ILE A 31 15.57 0.20 -2.44
N ILE A 32 15.74 -1.12 -2.46
CA ILE A 32 17.08 -1.75 -2.40
C ILE A 32 17.94 -1.33 -3.58
N GLN A 33 17.38 -1.30 -4.80
CA GLN A 33 18.10 -0.86 -5.99
C GLN A 33 18.53 0.61 -5.89
N ALA A 34 17.61 1.50 -5.50
CA ALA A 34 17.91 2.92 -5.30
C ALA A 34 18.96 3.13 -4.21
N THR A 35 18.86 2.42 -3.08
CA THR A 35 19.84 2.46 -1.99
C THR A 35 21.24 2.01 -2.46
N ASN A 36 21.33 0.98 -3.30
CA ASN A 36 22.59 0.52 -3.84
C ASN A 36 23.27 1.59 -4.70
N ARG A 37 22.51 2.41 -5.41
CA ARG A 37 23.06 3.52 -6.20
C ARG A 37 23.59 4.65 -5.31
N MET A 38 23.03 4.86 -4.13
CA MET A 38 23.55 5.81 -3.14
C MET A 38 24.96 5.46 -2.63
N ASN A 39 25.42 4.23 -2.84
CA ASN A 39 26.77 3.81 -2.45
C ASN A 39 27.88 4.30 -3.39
N GLU A 40 27.56 4.95 -4.51
CA GLU A 40 28.54 5.59 -5.40
C GLU A 40 28.82 7.01 -4.91
N LEU A 41 30.05 7.25 -4.42
CA LEU A 41 30.42 8.52 -3.77
C LEU A 41 31.30 9.36 -4.66
N PRO A 42 30.98 10.67 -4.86
CA PRO A 42 31.82 11.59 -5.63
C PRO A 42 33.03 12.10 -4.85
N GLN A 43 33.33 11.51 -3.70
CA GLN A 43 34.41 11.90 -2.83
C GLN A 43 35.79 11.71 -3.54
N GLY A 44 36.54 12.80 -3.63
CA GLY A 44 37.78 12.86 -4.39
C GLY A 44 37.71 13.61 -5.71
N GLY A 45 36.47 13.96 -6.18
CA GLY A 45 36.28 14.84 -7.33
C GLY A 45 36.72 16.29 -7.07
N THR A 46 36.95 16.64 -5.80
CA THR A 46 37.29 17.99 -5.30
C THR A 46 36.27 19.06 -5.69
N ALA A 47 36.66 20.14 -6.31
CA ALA A 47 35.77 21.27 -6.57
C ALA A 47 34.74 21.01 -7.68
N ILE A 48 35.17 20.44 -8.80
CA ILE A 48 34.33 20.34 -10.02
C ILE A 48 34.38 18.95 -10.68
N GLY A 49 35.03 17.97 -10.07
CA GLY A 49 35.09 16.60 -10.59
C GLY A 49 36.44 16.19 -11.17
N THR A 50 37.41 17.12 -11.29
CA THR A 50 38.75 16.84 -11.86
C THR A 50 39.68 16.14 -10.89
N GLY A 51 39.40 16.21 -9.58
CA GLY A 51 40.27 15.64 -8.55
C GLY A 51 41.54 16.43 -8.32
N ILE A 52 41.58 17.70 -8.73
CA ILE A 52 42.79 18.57 -8.53
C ILE A 52 43.15 18.62 -7.04
N ASN A 53 44.45 18.52 -6.75
CA ASN A 53 45.02 18.48 -5.40
C ASN A 53 44.62 17.28 -4.51
N ALA A 54 43.92 16.31 -5.06
CA ALA A 54 43.67 15.03 -4.38
C ALA A 54 44.68 13.95 -4.89
N HIS A 55 45.12 13.07 -3.99
CA HIS A 55 45.91 11.91 -4.41
C HIS A 55 45.07 11.01 -5.33
N LYS A 56 45.67 10.45 -6.37
CA LYS A 56 44.95 9.62 -7.38
C LYS A 56 44.14 8.46 -6.80
N ASP A 57 44.56 7.91 -5.68
CA ASP A 57 43.91 6.81 -5.01
C ASP A 57 43.01 7.23 -3.83
N PHE A 58 42.84 8.54 -3.61
CA PHE A 58 42.09 9.07 -2.47
C PHE A 58 40.68 8.48 -2.39
N SER A 59 39.90 8.50 -3.49
CA SER A 59 38.52 8.00 -3.53
C SER A 59 38.43 6.53 -3.14
N LYS A 60 39.38 5.70 -3.60
CA LYS A 60 39.42 4.27 -3.27
C LYS A 60 39.71 4.05 -1.79
N HIS A 61 40.72 4.73 -1.25
CA HIS A 61 41.07 4.64 0.16
C HIS A 61 39.94 5.16 1.06
N PHE A 62 39.36 6.30 0.69
CA PHE A 62 38.21 6.85 1.42
C PHE A 62 37.06 5.83 1.52
N CYS A 63 36.61 5.26 0.40
CA CYS A 63 35.55 4.26 0.39
C CYS A 63 35.96 2.99 1.17
N SER A 64 37.20 2.56 1.04
CA SER A 64 37.74 1.40 1.79
C SER A 64 37.66 1.62 3.30
N GLU A 65 38.13 2.77 3.78
CA GLU A 65 38.08 3.09 5.22
C GLU A 65 36.63 3.28 5.72
N LEU A 66 35.79 3.96 4.94
CA LEU A 66 34.39 4.12 5.28
C LEU A 66 33.68 2.75 5.40
N ASN A 67 34.00 1.82 4.50
CA ASN A 67 33.43 0.46 4.53
C ASN A 67 33.89 -0.37 5.74
N LYS A 68 35.11 -0.10 6.26
CA LYS A 68 35.59 -0.72 7.52
C LYS A 68 34.87 -0.17 8.75
N LEU A 69 34.56 1.14 8.74
CA LEU A 69 33.88 1.84 9.83
C LEU A 69 32.36 1.65 9.83
N SER A 70 31.82 1.25 8.70
CA SER A 70 30.37 1.10 8.51
C SER A 70 30.02 -0.26 7.93
N LYS A 71 28.72 -0.59 7.88
CA LYS A 71 28.22 -1.80 7.20
C LYS A 71 27.92 -1.55 5.71
N PHE A 72 28.21 -0.36 5.20
CA PHE A 72 27.94 0.02 3.82
C PHE A 72 29.00 -0.57 2.86
N LYS A 73 28.65 -0.65 1.59
CA LYS A 73 29.54 -1.10 0.51
C LYS A 73 29.74 0.05 -0.47
N THR A 74 30.31 1.16 0.02
CA THR A 74 30.55 2.34 -0.80
C THR A 74 31.69 2.10 -1.79
N LYS A 75 31.66 2.78 -2.91
CA LYS A 75 32.68 2.77 -3.96
C LYS A 75 32.78 4.16 -4.58
N PRO A 76 33.94 4.49 -5.21
CA PRO A 76 34.06 5.73 -5.96
C PRO A 76 33.00 5.83 -7.06
N ALA A 77 32.43 7.02 -7.26
CA ALA A 77 31.54 7.29 -8.37
C ALA A 77 32.29 7.04 -9.71
N LYS A 78 31.57 6.49 -10.68
CA LYS A 78 32.11 6.28 -12.02
C LYS A 78 32.42 7.60 -12.73
N ASN A 79 31.68 8.63 -12.40
CA ASN A 79 31.81 9.97 -12.95
C ASN A 79 31.65 11.01 -11.82
N PHE A 80 32.73 11.65 -11.44
CA PHE A 80 32.73 12.67 -10.37
C PHE A 80 31.99 13.94 -10.80
N TYR A 81 31.98 14.28 -12.08
CA TYR A 81 31.27 15.45 -12.59
C TYR A 81 29.77 15.31 -12.37
N GLN A 82 29.20 14.14 -12.69
CA GLN A 82 27.81 13.83 -12.41
C GLN A 82 27.53 13.87 -10.91
N GLY A 83 28.37 13.19 -10.11
CA GLY A 83 28.13 13.05 -8.67
C GLY A 83 28.21 14.37 -7.89
N LEU A 84 28.88 15.42 -8.42
CA LEU A 84 28.92 16.75 -7.83
C LEU A 84 27.81 17.68 -8.34
N SER A 85 27.49 17.57 -9.65
CA SER A 85 26.54 18.47 -10.29
C SER A 85 25.10 18.04 -10.13
N SER A 86 24.84 16.78 -9.77
CA SER A 86 23.50 16.22 -9.65
C SER A 86 23.31 15.42 -8.35
N VAL A 87 22.05 15.21 -7.99
CA VAL A 87 21.61 14.38 -6.86
C VAL A 87 20.66 13.27 -7.32
N ASP A 88 20.84 12.78 -8.53
CA ASP A 88 19.94 11.82 -9.19
C ASP A 88 19.64 10.60 -8.32
N ASN A 89 20.66 10.03 -7.66
CA ASN A 89 20.50 8.87 -6.79
C ASN A 89 19.59 9.18 -5.57
N ALA A 90 19.69 10.39 -5.03
CA ALA A 90 18.83 10.83 -3.93
C ALA A 90 17.38 11.04 -4.39
N VAL A 91 17.18 11.60 -5.59
CA VAL A 91 15.85 11.76 -6.21
C VAL A 91 15.21 10.40 -6.47
N GLU A 92 15.97 9.43 -6.99
CA GLU A 92 15.48 8.06 -7.21
C GLU A 92 15.07 7.38 -5.89
N LEU A 93 15.89 7.48 -4.84
CA LEU A 93 15.54 6.93 -3.53
C LEU A 93 14.31 7.61 -2.94
N SER A 94 14.22 8.93 -3.04
CA SER A 94 13.04 9.70 -2.61
C SER A 94 11.78 9.24 -3.34
N SER A 95 11.86 9.05 -4.65
CA SER A 95 10.74 8.56 -5.47
C SER A 95 10.31 7.14 -5.08
N ALA A 96 11.27 6.27 -4.73
CA ALA A 96 10.97 4.93 -4.24
C ALA A 96 10.26 4.95 -2.88
N LEU A 97 10.64 5.87 -1.97
CA LEU A 97 9.98 6.10 -0.68
C LEU A 97 8.58 6.71 -0.86
N LYS A 98 8.41 7.64 -1.80
CA LYS A 98 7.08 8.14 -2.19
C LYS A 98 6.18 7.00 -2.65
N ASN A 99 6.67 6.10 -3.51
CA ASN A 99 5.87 4.95 -3.96
C ASN A 99 5.46 4.05 -2.79
N LEU A 100 6.36 3.81 -1.82
CA LEU A 100 6.01 3.13 -0.57
C LEU A 100 4.89 3.85 0.17
N SER A 101 4.95 5.18 0.24
CA SER A 101 3.92 5.98 0.90
C SER A 101 2.56 5.87 0.21
N VAL A 102 2.52 5.81 -1.12
CA VAL A 102 1.28 5.58 -1.88
C VAL A 102 0.67 4.21 -1.53
N ILE A 103 1.49 3.16 -1.45
CA ILE A 103 1.05 1.82 -1.06
C ILE A 103 0.51 1.82 0.38
N LEU A 104 1.26 2.38 1.34
CA LEU A 104 0.84 2.43 2.74
C LEU A 104 -0.42 3.29 2.96
N MET A 105 -0.58 4.37 2.19
CA MET A 105 -1.78 5.21 2.19
C MET A 105 -3.01 4.39 1.75
N LYS A 106 -2.88 3.63 0.65
CA LYS A 106 -3.94 2.72 0.16
C LYS A 106 -4.32 1.70 1.23
N ILE A 107 -3.35 1.00 1.80
CA ILE A 107 -3.57 0.01 2.86
C ILE A 107 -4.26 0.65 4.09
N SER A 108 -3.79 1.82 4.50
CA SER A 108 -4.36 2.55 5.65
C SER A 108 -5.80 2.98 5.39
N ASN A 109 -6.12 3.43 4.20
CA ASN A 109 -7.49 3.80 3.83
C ASN A 109 -8.41 2.59 3.77
N ASP A 110 -7.96 1.46 3.22
CA ASP A 110 -8.76 0.23 3.21
C ASP A 110 -9.05 -0.26 4.64
N LEU A 111 -8.04 -0.27 5.53
CA LEU A 111 -8.25 -0.61 6.94
C LEU A 111 -9.26 0.31 7.62
N ARG A 112 -9.22 1.62 7.33
CA ARG A 112 -10.19 2.59 7.86
C ARG A 112 -11.60 2.31 7.36
N TRP A 113 -11.74 2.00 6.06
CA TRP A 113 -13.03 1.62 5.49
C TRP A 113 -13.57 0.33 6.09
N MET A 114 -12.77 -0.74 6.14
CA MET A 114 -13.19 -2.02 6.73
C MET A 114 -13.57 -1.89 8.21
N ASN A 115 -12.91 -1.00 8.97
CA ASN A 115 -13.19 -0.74 10.40
C ASN A 115 -14.30 0.28 10.62
N SER A 116 -14.84 0.91 9.58
CA SER A 116 -15.82 1.98 9.72
C SER A 116 -17.12 1.52 10.38
N GLY A 117 -17.73 2.37 11.17
CA GLY A 117 -18.98 2.06 11.85
C GLY A 117 -18.88 2.19 13.37
N PRO A 118 -19.46 1.27 14.17
CA PRO A 118 -19.93 -0.08 13.81
C PRO A 118 -21.30 -0.15 13.12
N LEU A 119 -22.13 0.88 13.22
CA LEU A 119 -23.52 0.84 12.71
C LEU A 119 -23.69 1.51 11.34
N THR A 120 -22.99 2.64 11.12
CA THR A 120 -23.12 3.47 9.91
C THR A 120 -22.00 3.24 8.90
N GLY A 121 -21.23 2.19 9.06
CA GLY A 121 -20.11 1.82 8.18
C GLY A 121 -20.08 0.32 7.89
N LEU A 122 -18.93 -0.16 7.42
CA LEU A 122 -18.80 -1.55 6.96
C LEU A 122 -18.67 -2.54 8.12
N GLY A 123 -17.91 -2.20 9.17
CA GLY A 123 -17.73 -3.04 10.34
C GLY A 123 -17.18 -4.45 10.05
N GLU A 124 -16.37 -4.62 9.01
CA GLU A 124 -15.82 -5.92 8.60
C GLU A 124 -14.66 -6.39 9.48
N ILE A 125 -13.94 -5.42 10.04
CA ILE A 125 -12.86 -5.66 11.01
C ILE A 125 -13.03 -4.77 12.22
N GLU A 126 -12.37 -5.13 13.32
CA GLU A 126 -12.21 -4.32 14.50
C GLU A 126 -10.72 -4.09 14.77
N LEU A 127 -10.28 -2.84 14.68
CA LEU A 127 -8.92 -2.42 15.04
C LEU A 127 -8.78 -2.28 16.54
N GLN A 128 -7.58 -2.46 17.06
CA GLN A 128 -7.28 -2.32 18.49
C GLN A 128 -7.60 -0.92 18.99
N ALA A 129 -8.36 -0.83 20.10
CA ALA A 129 -8.57 0.41 20.82
C ALA A 129 -7.29 0.80 21.57
N LEU A 130 -6.63 1.88 21.16
CA LEU A 130 -5.37 2.35 21.73
C LEU A 130 -5.54 3.59 22.60
N GLN A 131 -6.63 4.33 22.41
CA GLN A 131 -6.95 5.53 23.17
C GLN A 131 -8.46 5.81 23.10
N PRO A 132 -9.04 6.61 24.01
CA PRO A 132 -10.39 7.12 23.85
C PRO A 132 -10.53 7.87 22.53
N GLY A 133 -11.54 7.52 21.72
CA GLY A 133 -11.72 8.10 20.40
C GLY A 133 -12.37 9.48 20.40
N SER A 134 -12.96 9.89 21.54
CA SER A 134 -13.65 11.18 21.68
C SER A 134 -13.79 11.55 23.14
N SER A 135 -13.68 12.82 23.45
CA SER A 135 -13.95 13.37 24.80
C SER A 135 -15.46 13.52 25.09
N ILE A 136 -16.30 13.55 24.06
CA ILE A 136 -17.74 13.79 24.17
C ILE A 136 -18.61 12.62 23.75
N MET A 137 -18.04 11.57 23.14
CA MET A 137 -18.76 10.38 22.67
C MET A 137 -18.15 9.14 23.34
N PRO A 138 -18.66 8.72 24.53
CA PRO A 138 -18.14 7.54 25.21
C PRO A 138 -18.24 6.27 24.34
N GLY A 139 -17.22 5.46 24.36
CA GLY A 139 -17.16 4.21 23.59
C GLY A 139 -16.78 4.34 22.11
N LYS A 140 -16.62 5.56 21.58
CA LYS A 140 -16.10 5.76 20.22
C LYS A 140 -14.61 5.39 20.18
N VAL A 141 -14.22 4.55 19.22
CA VAL A 141 -12.84 4.15 18.95
C VAL A 141 -12.46 4.57 17.54
N ASN A 142 -11.41 5.38 17.42
CA ASN A 142 -10.91 5.83 16.12
C ASN A 142 -9.77 4.93 15.62
N PRO A 143 -9.62 4.76 14.29
CA PRO A 143 -8.54 3.98 13.68
C PRO A 143 -7.24 4.79 13.62
N VAL A 144 -6.72 5.21 14.81
CA VAL A 144 -5.64 6.21 14.94
C VAL A 144 -4.32 5.79 14.29
N ILE A 145 -4.01 4.49 14.23
CA ILE A 145 -2.77 4.02 13.59
C ILE A 145 -2.83 4.19 12.06
N PRO A 146 -3.85 3.69 11.34
CA PRO A 146 -3.99 4.00 9.92
C PRO A 146 -4.04 5.50 9.62
N GLU A 147 -4.66 6.31 10.48
CA GLU A 147 -4.69 7.77 10.32
C GLU A 147 -3.30 8.39 10.45
N ALA A 148 -2.54 8.01 11.47
CA ALA A 148 -1.17 8.49 11.66
C ALA A 148 -0.26 8.10 10.48
N VAL A 149 -0.39 6.85 10.00
CA VAL A 149 0.36 6.38 8.81
C VAL A 149 -0.03 7.17 7.58
N ALA A 150 -1.31 7.46 7.36
CA ALA A 150 -1.76 8.28 6.24
C ALA A 150 -1.17 9.70 6.28
N MET A 151 -1.12 10.32 7.48
CA MET A 151 -0.48 11.63 7.67
C MET A 151 1.03 11.59 7.37
N ALA A 152 1.74 10.58 7.88
CA ALA A 152 3.17 10.37 7.58
C ALA A 152 3.41 10.19 6.08
N CYS A 153 2.56 9.42 5.39
CA CYS A 153 2.65 9.23 3.94
C CYS A 153 2.44 10.53 3.16
N ALA A 154 1.50 11.36 3.58
CA ALA A 154 1.26 12.67 2.95
C ALA A 154 2.49 13.58 3.07
N ASP A 155 3.14 13.62 4.24
CA ASP A 155 4.35 14.39 4.47
C ASP A 155 5.53 13.86 3.59
N VAL A 156 5.70 12.56 3.49
CA VAL A 156 6.73 11.95 2.61
C VAL A 156 6.51 12.30 1.14
N ILE A 157 5.26 12.31 0.67
CA ILE A 157 4.92 12.72 -0.70
C ILE A 157 5.32 14.20 -0.92
N GLY A 158 5.04 15.08 0.05
CA GLY A 158 5.47 16.46 0.00
C GLY A 158 6.99 16.63 0.00
N ASN A 159 7.70 15.86 0.82
CA ASN A 159 9.16 15.86 0.87
C ASN A 159 9.77 15.43 -0.48
N ASP A 160 9.18 14.45 -1.19
CA ASP A 160 9.64 14.02 -2.51
C ASP A 160 9.54 15.14 -3.56
N VAL A 161 8.49 15.94 -3.52
CA VAL A 161 8.37 17.13 -4.39
C VAL A 161 9.53 18.10 -4.13
N THR A 162 9.86 18.35 -2.85
CA THR A 162 11.00 19.21 -2.48
C THR A 162 12.33 18.64 -2.98
N VAL A 163 12.56 17.34 -2.82
CA VAL A 163 13.78 16.66 -3.31
C VAL A 163 13.86 16.72 -4.84
N THR A 164 12.75 16.55 -5.54
CA THR A 164 12.68 16.64 -7.01
C THR A 164 13.06 18.05 -7.49
N LEU A 165 12.49 19.10 -6.87
CA LEU A 165 12.81 20.48 -7.21
C LEU A 165 14.28 20.82 -6.90
N ALA A 166 14.80 20.34 -5.78
CA ALA A 166 16.21 20.48 -5.45
C ALA A 166 17.12 19.74 -6.44
N GLY A 167 16.71 18.57 -6.92
CA GLY A 167 17.45 17.77 -7.91
C GLY A 167 17.68 18.54 -9.22
N GLN A 168 16.65 19.24 -9.73
CA GLN A 168 16.77 20.03 -10.96
C GLN A 168 17.54 21.36 -10.79
N SER A 169 17.84 21.76 -9.54
CA SER A 169 18.44 23.08 -9.24
C SER A 169 19.97 23.09 -9.31
N GLY A 170 20.61 22.02 -9.80
CA GLY A 170 22.06 22.00 -10.07
C GLY A 170 22.42 22.96 -11.20
N ASN A 171 23.50 23.73 -10.99
CA ASN A 171 24.01 24.64 -11.99
C ASN A 171 25.47 24.29 -12.30
N PHE A 172 25.78 24.01 -13.58
CA PHE A 172 27.09 23.60 -14.05
C PHE A 172 27.65 22.40 -13.24
N GLN A 173 28.70 22.58 -12.47
CA GLN A 173 29.43 21.48 -11.83
C GLN A 173 29.06 21.26 -10.37
N LEU A 174 28.04 21.94 -9.83
CA LEU A 174 27.63 21.76 -8.44
C LEU A 174 26.11 21.89 -8.27
N ASN A 175 25.51 20.96 -7.54
CA ASN A 175 24.18 21.14 -6.98
C ASN A 175 24.31 21.66 -5.53
N VAL A 176 23.86 22.87 -5.29
CA VAL A 176 23.96 23.52 -3.96
C VAL A 176 22.84 23.12 -2.99
N MET A 177 21.83 22.38 -3.46
CA MET A 177 20.63 22.03 -2.66
C MET A 177 20.83 20.81 -1.75
N LEU A 178 22.06 20.31 -1.56
CA LEU A 178 22.36 19.16 -0.74
C LEU A 178 21.75 19.19 0.67
N PRO A 179 21.78 20.34 1.41
CA PRO A 179 21.19 20.38 2.76
C PRO A 179 19.69 20.10 2.78
N VAL A 180 18.91 20.68 1.85
CA VAL A 180 17.46 20.48 1.79
C VAL A 180 17.12 19.07 1.28
N VAL A 181 17.91 18.50 0.37
CA VAL A 181 17.79 17.11 -0.07
C VAL A 181 18.01 16.16 1.11
N ALA A 182 19.12 16.33 1.84
CA ALA A 182 19.46 15.51 3.00
C ALA A 182 18.36 15.59 4.07
N TYR A 183 17.89 16.80 4.40
CA TYR A 183 16.85 17.01 5.40
C TYR A 183 15.56 16.25 5.04
N ASN A 184 15.03 16.45 3.84
CA ASN A 184 13.75 15.88 3.43
C ASN A 184 13.85 14.34 3.23
N LEU A 185 14.96 13.86 2.68
CA LEU A 185 15.16 12.43 2.47
C LEU A 185 15.30 11.68 3.81
N LEU A 186 16.12 12.18 4.73
CA LEU A 186 16.28 11.59 6.06
C LEU A 186 14.99 11.65 6.88
N LYS A 187 14.25 12.76 6.82
CA LYS A 187 12.93 12.90 7.43
C LYS A 187 11.97 11.82 6.90
N SER A 188 11.92 11.61 5.59
CA SER A 188 11.07 10.61 4.96
C SER A 188 11.43 9.19 5.39
N ILE A 189 12.73 8.86 5.45
CA ILE A 189 13.23 7.57 5.95
C ILE A 189 12.78 7.34 7.39
N ASN A 190 12.95 8.34 8.27
CA ASN A 190 12.56 8.24 9.67
C ASN A 190 11.05 8.08 9.85
N LEU A 191 10.24 8.86 9.12
CA LEU A 191 8.78 8.76 9.18
C LEU A 191 8.30 7.36 8.78
N LEU A 192 8.76 6.85 7.63
CA LEU A 192 8.35 5.52 7.17
C LEU A 192 8.93 4.41 8.04
N GLY A 193 10.17 4.56 8.51
CA GLY A 193 10.82 3.61 9.42
C GLY A 193 10.05 3.42 10.73
N ASN A 194 9.38 4.46 11.22
CA ASN A 194 8.53 4.39 12.42
C ASN A 194 7.08 4.01 12.10
N ALA A 195 6.51 4.51 10.99
CA ALA A 195 5.12 4.27 10.63
C ALA A 195 4.84 2.81 10.26
N MET A 196 5.75 2.16 9.51
CA MET A 196 5.58 0.76 9.08
C MET A 196 5.45 -0.22 10.24
N PRO A 197 6.34 -0.23 11.27
CA PRO A 197 6.19 -1.10 12.42
C PRO A 197 4.91 -0.84 13.22
N LEU A 198 4.45 0.41 13.30
CA LEU A 198 3.18 0.75 13.95
C LEU A 198 2.01 0.13 13.20
N LEU A 199 1.95 0.30 11.88
CA LEU A 199 0.90 -0.29 11.04
C LEU A 199 0.91 -1.82 11.16
N ALA A 200 2.08 -2.44 11.04
CA ALA A 200 2.22 -3.89 11.13
C ALA A 200 1.80 -4.45 12.48
N ASN A 201 2.30 -3.87 13.58
CA ASN A 201 2.14 -4.46 14.91
C ASN A 201 0.87 -4.01 15.64
N LYS A 202 0.33 -2.81 15.33
CA LYS A 202 -0.81 -2.23 16.04
C LYS A 202 -2.09 -2.18 15.22
N ALA A 203 -2.02 -2.50 13.92
CA ALA A 203 -3.19 -2.61 13.07
C ALA A 203 -3.27 -3.99 12.41
N ILE A 204 -2.33 -4.35 11.50
CA ILE A 204 -2.41 -5.60 10.73
C ILE A 204 -2.37 -6.85 11.63
N LYS A 205 -1.46 -6.90 12.60
CA LYS A 205 -1.30 -8.07 13.47
C LYS A 205 -2.45 -8.25 14.48
N THR A 206 -3.17 -7.18 14.79
CA THR A 206 -4.09 -7.13 15.93
C THR A 206 -5.56 -6.97 15.55
N PHE A 207 -5.88 -6.68 14.30
CA PHE A 207 -7.29 -6.57 13.92
C PHE A 207 -8.02 -7.90 14.06
N LYS A 208 -9.29 -7.82 14.37
CA LYS A 208 -10.20 -8.96 14.43
C LYS A 208 -11.16 -8.90 13.25
N VAL A 209 -11.40 -10.04 12.61
CA VAL A 209 -12.40 -10.15 11.54
C VAL A 209 -13.79 -10.28 12.15
N ASN A 210 -14.73 -9.43 11.74
CA ASN A 210 -16.12 -9.51 12.14
C ASN A 210 -16.91 -10.41 11.17
N SER A 211 -16.76 -11.73 11.33
CA SER A 211 -17.37 -12.72 10.46
C SER A 211 -18.90 -12.62 10.43
N LYS A 212 -19.54 -12.14 11.50
CA LYS A 212 -21.00 -11.96 11.54
C LYS A 212 -21.44 -10.92 10.51
N ASN A 213 -20.87 -9.73 10.54
CA ASN A 213 -21.23 -8.64 9.61
C ASN A 213 -20.92 -9.02 8.16
N ILE A 214 -19.76 -9.67 7.94
CA ILE A 214 -19.36 -10.12 6.61
C ILE A 214 -20.35 -11.15 6.06
N ASN A 215 -20.70 -12.17 6.83
CA ASN A 215 -21.64 -13.20 6.40
C ASN A 215 -23.05 -12.64 6.17
N GLU A 216 -23.51 -11.70 7.00
CA GLU A 216 -24.79 -11.05 6.83
C GLU A 216 -24.85 -10.26 5.53
N SER A 217 -23.84 -9.43 5.25
CA SER A 217 -23.73 -8.66 4.01
C SER A 217 -23.60 -9.57 2.79
N LEU A 218 -22.75 -10.61 2.89
CA LEU A 218 -22.52 -11.57 1.82
C LEU A 218 -23.81 -12.32 1.44
N SER A 219 -24.62 -12.74 2.43
CA SER A 219 -25.88 -13.46 2.19
C SER A 219 -26.91 -12.63 1.41
N LYS A 220 -26.83 -11.31 1.51
CA LYS A 220 -27.72 -10.36 0.83
C LYS A 220 -27.17 -9.88 -0.51
N ASN A 221 -25.91 -10.20 -0.83
CA ASN A 221 -25.25 -9.68 -2.03
C ASN A 221 -25.85 -10.31 -3.31
N PRO A 222 -26.59 -9.53 -4.12
CA PRO A 222 -27.24 -10.07 -5.33
C PRO A 222 -26.24 -10.41 -6.44
N ILE A 223 -24.99 -9.94 -6.36
CA ILE A 223 -23.95 -10.25 -7.35
C ILE A 223 -23.57 -11.73 -7.33
N LEU A 224 -23.83 -12.46 -6.23
CA LEU A 224 -23.64 -13.91 -6.15
C LEU A 224 -24.38 -14.65 -7.27
N VAL A 225 -25.50 -14.11 -7.79
CA VAL A 225 -26.24 -14.68 -8.92
C VAL A 225 -25.38 -14.85 -10.18
N THR A 226 -24.26 -14.14 -10.28
CA THR A 226 -23.30 -14.28 -11.40
C THR A 226 -22.85 -15.73 -11.57
N ALA A 227 -22.78 -16.52 -10.49
CA ALA A 227 -22.49 -17.94 -10.55
C ALA A 227 -23.55 -18.76 -11.32
N LEU A 228 -24.80 -18.27 -11.40
CA LEU A 228 -25.89 -18.92 -12.12
C LEU A 228 -25.90 -18.56 -13.61
N ASN A 229 -25.13 -17.59 -14.10
CA ASN A 229 -25.15 -17.15 -15.50
C ASN A 229 -25.02 -18.33 -16.49
N ARG A 230 -24.24 -19.35 -16.15
CA ARG A 230 -24.03 -20.54 -17.00
C ARG A 230 -25.23 -21.48 -17.04
N VAL A 231 -26.04 -21.48 -15.98
CA VAL A 231 -27.18 -22.40 -15.83
C VAL A 231 -28.46 -21.77 -16.38
N ILE A 232 -28.67 -20.47 -16.11
CA ILE A 232 -29.92 -19.79 -16.41
C ILE A 232 -29.80 -18.65 -17.43
N GLY A 233 -28.59 -18.33 -17.85
CA GLY A 233 -28.27 -17.21 -18.75
C GLY A 233 -28.19 -15.84 -18.04
N TYR A 234 -27.43 -14.92 -18.62
CA TYR A 234 -27.16 -13.59 -18.07
C TYR A 234 -28.44 -12.78 -17.80
N SER A 235 -29.36 -12.75 -18.77
CA SER A 235 -30.58 -11.91 -18.65
C SER A 235 -31.47 -12.33 -17.50
N LYS A 236 -31.64 -13.64 -17.29
CA LYS A 236 -32.45 -14.18 -16.18
C LYS A 236 -31.72 -13.96 -14.84
N ALA A 237 -30.41 -14.15 -14.78
CA ALA A 237 -29.63 -13.87 -13.60
C ALA A 237 -29.70 -12.38 -13.21
N ALA A 238 -29.60 -11.48 -14.18
CA ALA A 238 -29.72 -10.04 -13.94
C ALA A 238 -31.12 -9.64 -13.43
N ALA A 239 -32.18 -10.28 -13.93
CA ALA A 239 -33.56 -10.06 -13.43
C ALA A 239 -33.71 -10.52 -11.97
N ILE A 240 -33.15 -11.69 -11.63
CA ILE A 240 -33.12 -12.22 -10.26
C ILE A 240 -32.38 -11.27 -9.31
N ALA A 241 -31.18 -10.77 -9.72
CA ALA A 241 -30.42 -9.81 -8.92
C ALA A 241 -31.22 -8.54 -8.63
N LYS A 242 -31.85 -7.95 -9.66
CA LYS A 242 -32.67 -6.74 -9.53
C LYS A 242 -33.88 -6.96 -8.61
N LYS A 243 -34.55 -8.12 -8.74
CA LYS A 243 -35.69 -8.47 -7.90
C LYS A 243 -35.27 -8.66 -6.44
N ALA A 244 -34.20 -9.39 -6.18
CA ALA A 244 -33.66 -9.62 -4.85
C ALA A 244 -33.31 -8.29 -4.16
N TYR A 245 -32.62 -7.40 -4.86
CA TYR A 245 -32.30 -6.07 -4.36
C TYR A 245 -33.53 -5.22 -4.05
N LYS A 246 -34.49 -5.16 -4.99
CA LYS A 246 -35.72 -4.37 -4.85
C LYS A 246 -36.61 -4.86 -3.68
N GLU A 247 -36.66 -6.18 -3.49
CA GLU A 247 -37.52 -6.80 -2.47
C GLU A 247 -36.79 -7.03 -1.14
N ASN A 248 -35.51 -6.70 -1.06
CA ASN A 248 -34.63 -6.98 0.10
C ASN A 248 -34.68 -8.46 0.55
N LYS A 249 -34.79 -9.37 -0.42
CA LYS A 249 -34.82 -10.82 -0.22
C LYS A 249 -33.44 -11.45 -0.47
N SER A 250 -33.22 -12.63 0.11
CA SER A 250 -31.99 -13.39 -0.21
C SER A 250 -32.01 -13.82 -1.68
N ILE A 251 -30.82 -13.85 -2.30
CA ILE A 251 -30.67 -14.27 -3.69
C ILE A 251 -31.14 -15.73 -3.89
N ILE A 252 -30.98 -16.58 -2.88
CA ILE A 252 -31.41 -17.99 -2.92
C ILE A 252 -32.92 -18.10 -3.00
N ASP A 253 -33.65 -17.28 -2.23
CA ASP A 253 -35.10 -17.32 -2.22
C ASP A 253 -35.67 -16.85 -3.56
N VAL A 254 -35.19 -15.73 -4.07
CA VAL A 254 -35.59 -15.22 -5.38
C VAL A 254 -35.23 -16.15 -6.52
N ALA A 255 -34.01 -16.73 -6.49
CA ALA A 255 -33.60 -17.68 -7.50
C ALA A 255 -34.44 -18.96 -7.46
N HIS A 256 -34.85 -19.43 -6.28
CA HIS A 256 -35.76 -20.57 -6.12
C HIS A 256 -37.14 -20.25 -6.74
N GLU A 257 -37.70 -19.08 -6.43
CA GLU A 257 -38.99 -18.63 -6.99
C GLU A 257 -38.94 -18.54 -8.53
N GLU A 258 -37.88 -17.98 -9.09
CA GLU A 258 -37.79 -17.68 -10.52
C GLU A 258 -37.32 -18.85 -11.39
N THR A 259 -36.63 -19.83 -10.81
CA THR A 259 -36.03 -20.94 -11.57
C THR A 259 -36.64 -22.29 -11.30
N GLY A 260 -37.33 -22.48 -10.16
CA GLY A 260 -37.81 -23.77 -9.67
C GLY A 260 -36.73 -24.69 -9.15
N MET A 261 -35.44 -24.26 -9.15
CA MET A 261 -34.32 -25.05 -8.61
C MET A 261 -34.46 -25.21 -7.09
N SER A 262 -34.04 -26.35 -6.57
CA SER A 262 -34.08 -26.56 -5.13
C SER A 262 -33.12 -25.61 -4.38
N LYS A 263 -33.53 -25.19 -3.17
CA LYS A 263 -32.64 -24.37 -2.31
C LYS A 263 -31.31 -25.06 -1.98
N SER A 264 -31.29 -26.38 -1.93
CA SER A 264 -30.07 -27.17 -1.71
C SER A 264 -29.10 -27.04 -2.88
N GLU A 265 -29.60 -27.15 -4.11
CA GLU A 265 -28.83 -26.99 -5.33
C GLU A 265 -28.29 -25.57 -5.48
N LEU A 266 -29.18 -24.57 -5.27
CA LEU A 266 -28.80 -23.16 -5.29
C LEU A 266 -27.70 -22.83 -4.25
N LYS A 267 -27.77 -23.37 -3.03
CA LYS A 267 -26.74 -23.20 -2.03
C LYS A 267 -25.36 -23.75 -2.48
N LYS A 268 -25.35 -24.85 -3.24
CA LYS A 268 -24.10 -25.40 -3.77
C LYS A 268 -23.51 -24.57 -4.91
N LEU A 269 -24.37 -24.04 -5.78
CA LEU A 269 -23.95 -23.18 -6.92
C LEU A 269 -23.53 -21.78 -6.47
N LEU A 270 -24.22 -21.23 -5.50
CA LEU A 270 -23.99 -19.88 -4.95
C LEU A 270 -23.03 -19.88 -3.76
N ASP A 271 -22.31 -20.97 -3.50
CA ASP A 271 -21.34 -21.07 -2.42
C ASP A 271 -20.20 -20.06 -2.61
N PRO A 272 -20.12 -19.01 -1.76
CA PRO A 272 -19.11 -17.97 -1.92
C PRO A 272 -17.69 -18.52 -1.91
N SER A 273 -17.44 -19.58 -1.14
CA SER A 273 -16.08 -20.18 -1.01
C SER A 273 -15.57 -20.79 -2.31
N LYS A 274 -16.45 -21.21 -3.20
CA LYS A 274 -16.09 -21.69 -4.53
C LYS A 274 -15.76 -20.56 -5.47
N LEU A 275 -16.47 -19.41 -5.32
CA LEU A 275 -16.28 -18.25 -6.18
C LEU A 275 -14.95 -17.54 -5.97
N THR A 276 -14.31 -17.73 -4.82
CA THR A 276 -12.99 -17.16 -4.53
C THR A 276 -11.82 -17.90 -5.21
N LYS A 277 -12.06 -19.11 -5.76
CA LYS A 277 -11.01 -19.92 -6.35
C LYS A 277 -10.72 -19.64 -7.83
N GLY A 278 -11.56 -18.81 -8.45
CA GLY A 278 -11.47 -18.51 -9.87
C GLY A 278 -11.79 -19.71 -10.76
N GLY A 279 -11.51 -19.57 -12.07
CA GLY A 279 -11.77 -20.62 -13.05
C GLY A 279 -13.24 -20.76 -13.41
N ILE A 280 -13.54 -21.85 -14.14
CA ILE A 280 -14.89 -22.24 -14.53
C ILE A 280 -15.35 -23.33 -13.55
N SER A 281 -16.32 -23.02 -12.69
CA SER A 281 -16.93 -24.03 -11.82
C SER A 281 -17.65 -25.05 -12.69
N GLU A 282 -17.28 -26.32 -12.60
CA GLU A 282 -18.01 -27.45 -13.18
C GLU A 282 -19.22 -27.79 -12.33
#